data_b0dbd63bfc71115d7c80c926ec8a030e
#
_entry.id   b0dbd63bfc71115d7c80c926ec8a030e
#
_cell.length_a   1.000
_cell.length_b   1.000
_cell.length_c   1.000
_cell.angle_alpha   90.00
_cell.angle_beta   90.00
_cell.angle_gamma   90.00
#
_symmetry.space_group_name_H-M   'P 1'
#
loop_
_entity.id
_entity.type
_entity.pdbx_description
1 polymer ?
#
loop_
_entity_poly.entity_id
_entity_poly.type
_entity_poly.pdbx_seq_one_letter_code
_entity_poly.pdbx_strand_id
1 'polypeptide(L)'
;MLNLTRKICHLLPVLGLIAFCQSATAQEAKQELMLELNNAQQVESGCRVSFLFHNTLAGTISDVAMEVAIMDKAQMTQDFLLISTGRLTQGKRRILQYDLPDIACADIGTILINDVSDCQINEMTAAQCLDAIRPSSRIDIKLGL
;
A
#
# COMPACT_ATOMS: atom_id res chain seq x y z
N MET A 1 56.86 -72.73 -3.72
CA MET A 1 55.45 -72.66 -3.23
C MET A 1 55.12 -71.20 -3.01
N LEU A 2 54.40 -70.59 -3.99
CA LEU A 2 54.09 -69.17 -4.03
C LEU A 2 52.79 -68.92 -3.30
N ASN A 3 52.79 -68.05 -2.28
CA ASN A 3 51.61 -67.52 -1.68
C ASN A 3 51.32 -66.13 -2.20
N LEU A 4 50.28 -65.99 -3.00
CA LEU A 4 49.81 -64.75 -3.63
C LEU A 4 48.75 -64.10 -2.74
N THR A 5 49.13 -63.11 -1.94
CA THR A 5 48.22 -62.39 -1.13
C THR A 5 47.59 -61.20 -1.95
N ARG A 6 46.31 -61.32 -2.27
CA ARG A 6 45.49 -60.37 -3.04
C ARG A 6 45.04 -59.26 -2.12
N LYS A 7 45.61 -58.02 -2.27
CA LYS A 7 45.15 -56.83 -1.60
C LYS A 7 43.86 -56.32 -2.28
N ILE A 8 42.75 -56.37 -1.58
CA ILE A 8 41.52 -55.75 -1.98
C ILE A 8 41.54 -54.29 -1.58
N CYS A 9 41.52 -53.41 -2.60
CA CYS A 9 41.44 -51.94 -2.43
C CYS A 9 39.98 -51.58 -2.29
N HIS A 10 39.52 -51.17 -1.09
CA HIS A 10 38.19 -50.67 -0.86
C HIS A 10 38.14 -49.20 -1.32
N LEU A 11 37.48 -48.94 -2.45
CA LEU A 11 37.07 -47.60 -2.85
C LEU A 11 35.84 -47.19 -2.01
N LEU A 12 36.00 -46.22 -1.15
CA LEU A 12 34.90 -45.51 -0.49
C LEU A 12 34.40 -44.40 -1.44
N PRO A 13 33.11 -44.33 -1.75
CA PRO A 13 32.56 -43.17 -2.47
C PRO A 13 32.42 -42.00 -1.46
N VAL A 14 33.13 -40.92 -1.68
CA VAL A 14 32.91 -39.64 -0.98
C VAL A 14 31.63 -39.05 -1.54
N LEU A 15 30.55 -39.13 -0.77
CA LEU A 15 29.29 -38.46 -1.08
C LEU A 15 29.43 -36.99 -0.75
N GLY A 16 29.68 -36.16 -1.78
CA GLY A 16 29.76 -34.71 -1.66
C GLY A 16 28.38 -34.13 -1.32
N LEU A 17 28.22 -33.66 -0.10
CA LEU A 17 27.05 -32.91 0.35
C LEU A 17 27.13 -31.50 -0.26
N ILE A 18 26.44 -31.25 -1.38
CA ILE A 18 26.30 -29.91 -1.95
C ILE A 18 25.25 -29.18 -1.09
N ALA A 19 25.73 -28.33 -0.17
CA ALA A 19 24.89 -27.41 0.56
C ALA A 19 24.39 -26.31 -0.40
N PHE A 20 23.16 -26.38 -0.83
CA PHE A 20 22.47 -25.29 -1.52
C PHE A 20 22.26 -24.15 -0.51
N CYS A 21 23.12 -23.13 -0.52
CA CYS A 21 22.84 -21.85 0.11
C CYS A 21 21.69 -21.18 -0.67
N GLN A 22 20.47 -21.28 -0.19
CA GLN A 22 19.35 -20.48 -0.65
C GLN A 22 19.57 -19.07 -0.12
N SER A 23 20.01 -18.16 -1.00
CA SER A 23 20.01 -16.73 -0.70
C SER A 23 18.55 -16.28 -0.59
N ALA A 24 18.06 -16.09 0.64
CA ALA A 24 16.80 -15.41 0.88
C ALA A 24 16.99 -13.95 0.41
N THR A 25 16.48 -13.60 -0.75
CA THR A 25 16.33 -12.21 -1.16
C THR A 25 15.34 -11.56 -0.21
N ALA A 26 15.83 -10.77 0.74
CA ALA A 26 14.99 -9.89 1.53
C ALA A 26 14.32 -8.93 0.54
N GLN A 27 13.02 -9.09 0.34
CA GLN A 27 12.22 -8.17 -0.45
C GLN A 27 12.16 -6.86 0.33
N GLU A 28 12.88 -5.83 -0.15
CA GLU A 28 12.80 -4.50 0.44
C GLU A 28 11.33 -4.09 0.51
N ALA A 29 10.84 -3.83 1.72
CA ALA A 29 9.48 -3.36 1.91
C ALA A 29 9.33 -2.03 1.16
N LYS A 30 8.41 -2.01 0.19
CA LYS A 30 8.15 -0.82 -0.62
C LYS A 30 7.76 0.34 0.29
N GLN A 31 8.46 1.45 0.19
CA GLN A 31 8.20 2.64 1.00
C GLN A 31 7.10 3.47 0.34
N GLU A 32 5.89 3.41 0.90
CA GLU A 32 4.69 3.97 0.31
C GLU A 32 3.75 4.56 1.38
N LEU A 33 2.94 5.52 0.99
CA LEU A 33 1.74 5.91 1.72
C LEU A 33 0.55 5.15 1.13
N MET A 34 0.15 4.08 1.79
CA MET A 34 -1.02 3.32 1.38
C MET A 34 -2.29 4.05 1.79
N LEU A 35 -3.21 4.21 0.83
CA LEU A 35 -4.52 4.81 1.02
C LEU A 35 -5.58 3.83 0.51
N GLU A 36 -6.37 3.30 1.42
CA GLU A 36 -7.45 2.36 1.10
C GLU A 36 -8.81 3.01 1.37
N LEU A 37 -9.69 3.02 0.38
CA LEU A 37 -11.11 3.28 0.60
C LEU A 37 -11.71 2.03 1.27
N ASN A 38 -11.88 2.12 2.59
CA ASN A 38 -12.18 0.95 3.42
C ASN A 38 -13.68 0.68 3.53
N ASN A 39 -14.50 1.72 3.57
CA ASN A 39 -15.96 1.61 3.72
C ASN A 39 -16.67 2.85 3.16
N ALA A 40 -17.92 2.67 2.76
CA ALA A 40 -18.88 3.72 2.49
C ALA A 40 -20.23 3.35 3.13
N GLN A 41 -20.79 4.24 3.92
CA GLN A 41 -22.02 4.02 4.66
C GLN A 41 -23.02 5.13 4.37
N GLN A 42 -24.23 4.76 3.93
CA GLN A 42 -25.32 5.73 3.79
C GLN A 42 -25.69 6.26 5.17
N VAL A 43 -25.71 7.57 5.31
CA VAL A 43 -26.17 8.29 6.50
C VAL A 43 -27.29 9.25 6.11
N GLU A 44 -27.98 9.86 7.08
CA GLU A 44 -29.11 10.74 6.82
C GLU A 44 -28.75 11.93 5.92
N SER A 45 -27.55 12.50 6.11
CA SER A 45 -27.07 13.68 5.36
C SER A 45 -26.39 13.34 4.02
N GLY A 46 -26.16 12.07 3.68
CA GLY A 46 -25.43 11.68 2.48
C GLY A 46 -24.61 10.41 2.65
N CYS A 47 -23.40 10.36 2.08
CA CYS A 47 -22.52 9.22 2.15
C CYS A 47 -21.33 9.48 3.09
N ARG A 48 -21.14 8.64 4.11
CA ARG A 48 -19.94 8.65 4.94
C ARG A 48 -18.92 7.68 4.38
N VAL A 49 -17.76 8.20 3.95
CA VAL A 49 -16.63 7.40 3.45
C VAL A 49 -15.56 7.25 4.51
N SER A 50 -14.94 6.07 4.59
CA SER A 50 -13.86 5.77 5.52
C SER A 50 -12.59 5.45 4.75
N PHE A 51 -11.51 6.18 5.00
CA PHE A 51 -10.19 5.93 4.44
C PHE A 51 -9.25 5.36 5.50
N LEU A 52 -8.55 4.30 5.14
CA LEU A 52 -7.45 3.73 5.91
C LEU A 52 -6.13 4.21 5.33
N PHE A 53 -5.38 4.97 6.10
CA PHE A 53 -4.00 5.35 5.80
C PHE A 53 -3.03 4.40 6.47
N HIS A 54 -1.96 4.01 5.79
CA HIS A 54 -0.85 3.26 6.35
C HIS A 54 0.48 3.82 5.87
N ASN A 55 1.27 4.36 6.78
CA ASN A 55 2.58 4.91 6.48
C ASN A 55 3.65 3.80 6.51
N THR A 56 4.13 3.37 5.35
CA THR A 56 5.30 2.48 5.23
C THR A 56 6.55 3.22 4.78
N LEU A 57 6.50 4.56 4.62
CA LEU A 57 7.65 5.39 4.31
C LEU A 57 8.67 5.39 5.46
N ALA A 58 9.93 5.67 5.14
CA ALA A 58 10.96 5.89 6.15
C ALA A 58 10.74 7.24 6.84
N GLY A 59 10.13 7.22 8.02
CA GLY A 59 9.94 8.40 8.85
C GLY A 59 8.49 8.72 9.17
N THR A 60 8.30 9.83 9.85
CA THR A 60 7.00 10.33 10.24
C THR A 60 6.46 11.28 9.19
N ILE A 61 5.22 11.06 8.78
CA ILE A 61 4.40 12.05 8.06
C ILE A 61 3.90 13.04 9.11
N SER A 62 4.16 14.34 8.95
CA SER A 62 3.54 15.38 9.77
C SER A 62 2.14 15.70 9.26
N ASP A 63 2.00 15.84 7.95
CA ASP A 63 0.72 15.84 7.23
C ASP A 63 0.93 15.56 5.74
N VAL A 64 -0.09 14.99 5.10
CA VAL A 64 -0.28 14.96 3.64
C VAL A 64 -1.74 15.28 3.38
N ALA A 65 -2.00 16.42 2.76
CA ALA A 65 -3.33 16.84 2.35
C ALA A 65 -3.52 16.58 0.85
N MET A 66 -4.63 15.98 0.49
CA MET A 66 -4.99 15.58 -0.87
C MET A 66 -6.36 16.11 -1.21
N GLU A 67 -6.49 16.71 -2.39
CA GLU A 67 -7.78 16.95 -3.00
C GLU A 67 -8.24 15.69 -3.73
N VAL A 68 -9.45 15.26 -3.45
CA VAL A 68 -10.08 14.14 -4.15
C VAL A 68 -11.35 14.59 -4.84
N ALA A 69 -11.55 14.17 -6.08
CA ALA A 69 -12.78 14.39 -6.84
C ALA A 69 -13.72 13.20 -6.63
N ILE A 70 -14.97 13.48 -6.27
CA ILE A 70 -16.04 12.51 -6.16
C ILE A 70 -16.76 12.42 -7.49
N MET A 71 -16.76 11.25 -8.11
CA MET A 71 -17.34 11.03 -9.42
C MET A 71 -18.47 9.99 -9.35
N ASP A 72 -19.49 10.22 -10.12
CA ASP A 72 -20.59 9.24 -10.26
C ASP A 72 -20.19 8.05 -11.15
N LYS A 73 -21.13 7.13 -11.36
CA LYS A 73 -20.93 5.93 -12.19
C LYS A 73 -20.73 6.25 -13.67
N ALA A 74 -21.16 7.43 -14.12
CA ALA A 74 -20.94 7.94 -15.48
C ALA A 74 -19.61 8.71 -15.61
N GLN A 75 -18.80 8.74 -14.55
CA GLN A 75 -17.53 9.47 -14.45
C GLN A 75 -17.72 11.00 -14.52
N MET A 76 -18.88 11.50 -14.10
CA MET A 76 -19.13 12.93 -13.96
C MET A 76 -18.78 13.36 -12.53
N THR A 77 -17.98 14.42 -12.41
CA THR A 77 -17.61 14.99 -11.10
C THR A 77 -18.85 15.55 -10.41
N GLN A 78 -19.06 15.14 -9.17
CA GLN A 78 -20.15 15.60 -8.32
C GLN A 78 -19.67 16.62 -7.28
N ASP A 79 -18.48 16.40 -6.68
CA ASP A 79 -17.93 17.24 -5.62
C ASP A 79 -16.42 17.05 -5.50
N PHE A 80 -15.79 17.91 -4.71
CA PHE A 80 -14.38 17.79 -4.28
C PHE A 80 -14.30 17.76 -2.76
N LEU A 81 -13.38 16.95 -2.25
CA LEU A 81 -13.14 16.82 -0.82
C LEU A 81 -11.64 16.92 -0.55
N LEU A 82 -11.28 17.69 0.48
CA LEU A 82 -9.92 17.70 1.02
C LEU A 82 -9.80 16.64 2.12
N ILE A 83 -8.92 15.67 1.94
CA ILE A 83 -8.59 14.68 2.95
C ILE A 83 -7.15 14.89 3.42
N SER A 84 -6.87 14.61 4.69
CA SER A 84 -5.54 14.80 5.27
C SER A 84 -5.18 13.64 6.17
N THR A 85 -3.91 13.24 6.15
CA THR A 85 -3.44 12.14 7.01
C THR A 85 -3.35 12.55 8.48
N GLY A 86 -3.13 13.85 8.76
CA GLY A 86 -2.58 14.29 10.03
C GLY A 86 -1.27 13.58 10.35
N ARG A 87 -0.76 13.76 11.58
CA ARG A 87 0.51 13.14 11.99
C ARG A 87 0.39 11.60 12.00
N LEU A 88 1.25 10.93 11.22
CA LEU A 88 1.26 9.49 11.04
C LEU A 88 2.70 8.95 11.10
N THR A 89 3.10 8.33 12.21
CA THR A 89 4.45 7.75 12.38
C THR A 89 4.63 6.54 11.49
N GLN A 90 5.87 6.19 11.20
CA GLN A 90 6.20 5.00 10.41
C GLN A 90 5.53 3.73 10.97
N GLY A 91 4.98 2.90 10.11
CA GLY A 91 4.24 1.68 10.45
C GLY A 91 2.84 1.93 11.01
N LYS A 92 2.45 3.18 11.30
CA LYS A 92 1.15 3.51 11.85
C LYS A 92 0.05 3.39 10.80
N ARG A 93 -1.09 2.85 11.23
CA ARG A 93 -2.36 2.85 10.49
C ARG A 93 -3.35 3.79 11.16
N ARG A 94 -4.18 4.46 10.37
CA ARG A 94 -5.24 5.35 10.86
C ARG A 94 -6.44 5.27 9.93
N ILE A 95 -7.63 5.24 10.52
CA ILE A 95 -8.90 5.41 9.79
C ILE A 95 -9.41 6.82 10.05
N LEU A 96 -9.78 7.51 8.98
CA LEU A 96 -10.47 8.79 9.02
C LEU A 96 -11.77 8.67 8.22
N GLN A 97 -12.79 9.39 8.68
CA GLN A 97 -14.11 9.41 8.06
C GLN A 97 -14.46 10.81 7.59
N TYR A 98 -15.10 10.88 6.44
CA TYR A 98 -15.58 12.12 5.84
C TYR A 98 -17.01 11.93 5.37
N ASP A 99 -17.83 12.92 5.62
CA ASP A 99 -19.22 12.97 5.14
C ASP A 99 -19.28 13.73 3.83
N LEU A 100 -19.94 13.11 2.84
CA LEU A 100 -20.26 13.70 1.54
C LEU A 100 -21.74 14.07 1.58
N PRO A 101 -22.08 15.33 1.88
CA PRO A 101 -23.46 15.76 2.01
C PRO A 101 -24.17 15.65 0.65
N ASP A 102 -25.45 15.33 0.69
CA ASP A 102 -26.36 15.28 -0.47
C ASP A 102 -25.95 14.30 -1.58
N ILE A 103 -24.96 13.44 -1.36
CA ILE A 103 -24.53 12.40 -2.28
C ILE A 103 -24.90 11.02 -1.71
N ALA A 104 -25.68 10.23 -2.45
CA ALA A 104 -25.96 8.85 -2.06
C ALA A 104 -24.74 7.96 -2.33
N CYS A 105 -24.37 7.09 -1.37
CA CYS A 105 -23.25 6.17 -1.56
C CYS A 105 -23.40 5.30 -2.82
N ALA A 106 -24.64 4.94 -3.16
CA ALA A 106 -24.96 4.12 -4.34
C ALA A 106 -24.65 4.82 -5.67
N ASP A 107 -24.57 6.14 -5.69
CA ASP A 107 -24.31 6.92 -6.90
C ASP A 107 -22.81 7.16 -7.15
N ILE A 108 -21.97 6.98 -6.13
CA ILE A 108 -20.52 7.15 -6.27
C ILE A 108 -19.95 5.98 -7.07
N GLY A 109 -19.24 6.29 -8.16
CA GLY A 109 -18.51 5.32 -8.98
C GLY A 109 -17.01 5.31 -8.69
N THR A 110 -16.43 6.51 -8.53
CA THR A 110 -14.98 6.67 -8.34
C THR A 110 -14.69 7.84 -7.40
N ILE A 111 -13.68 7.68 -6.57
CA ILE A 111 -13.00 8.77 -5.86
C ILE A 111 -11.62 8.86 -6.47
N LEU A 112 -11.31 10.00 -7.12
CA LEU A 112 -10.05 10.22 -7.81
C LEU A 112 -9.17 11.14 -6.96
N ILE A 113 -7.94 10.73 -6.64
CA ILE A 113 -6.94 11.62 -6.03
C ILE A 113 -6.48 12.58 -7.12
N ASN A 114 -6.97 13.82 -7.04
CA ASN A 114 -6.76 14.83 -8.06
C ASN A 114 -5.39 15.48 -7.92
N ASP A 115 -5.00 15.83 -6.69
CA ASP A 115 -3.71 16.47 -6.41
C ASP A 115 -3.33 16.31 -4.92
N VAL A 116 -2.04 16.51 -4.64
CA VAL A 116 -1.50 16.71 -3.28
C VAL A 116 -1.31 18.18 -3.04
N SER A 117 -2.15 18.77 -2.20
CA SER A 117 -2.13 20.20 -1.88
C SER A 117 -1.10 20.57 -0.82
N ASP A 118 -0.74 19.63 0.07
CA ASP A 118 0.31 19.81 1.08
C ASP A 118 1.04 18.48 1.33
N CYS A 119 2.35 18.55 1.54
CA CYS A 119 3.19 17.39 1.81
C CYS A 119 4.25 17.73 2.86
N GLN A 120 4.05 17.21 4.06
CA GLN A 120 4.95 17.43 5.20
C GLN A 120 5.62 16.11 5.61
N ILE A 121 6.41 15.54 4.68
CA ILE A 121 7.20 14.34 4.86
C ILE A 121 8.66 14.66 4.56
N ASN A 122 9.49 14.81 5.59
CA ASN A 122 10.91 15.19 5.41
C ASN A 122 11.05 16.38 4.43
N GLU A 123 11.84 16.21 3.36
CA GLU A 123 12.04 17.20 2.30
C GLU A 123 11.32 16.85 0.98
N MET A 124 10.27 16.01 1.03
CA MET A 124 9.53 15.61 -0.16
C MET A 124 8.71 16.76 -0.72
N THR A 125 8.68 16.88 -2.03
CA THR A 125 7.78 17.78 -2.75
C THR A 125 6.38 17.16 -2.87
N ALA A 126 5.36 17.97 -3.18
CA ALA A 126 4.00 17.48 -3.45
C ALA A 126 3.97 16.38 -4.54
N ALA A 127 4.73 16.56 -5.62
CA ALA A 127 4.85 15.56 -6.69
C ALA A 127 5.43 14.23 -6.19
N GLN A 128 6.49 14.27 -5.36
CA GLN A 128 7.06 13.07 -4.76
C GLN A 128 6.10 12.39 -3.78
N CYS A 129 5.29 13.17 -3.05
CA CYS A 129 4.24 12.62 -2.21
C CYS A 129 3.16 11.93 -3.04
N LEU A 130 2.72 12.55 -4.14
CA LEU A 130 1.77 11.93 -5.07
C LEU A 130 2.30 10.61 -5.61
N ASP A 131 3.57 10.60 -6.04
CA ASP A 131 4.24 9.38 -6.52
C ASP A 131 4.38 8.28 -5.45
N ALA A 132 4.38 8.65 -4.17
CA ALA A 132 4.47 7.69 -3.07
C ALA A 132 3.10 7.12 -2.64
N ILE A 133 1.98 7.73 -3.05
CA ILE A 133 0.64 7.26 -2.71
C ILE A 133 0.31 5.99 -3.48
N ARG A 134 -0.24 5.00 -2.78
CA ARG A 134 -0.77 3.75 -3.37
C ARG A 134 -2.24 3.60 -3.00
N PRO A 135 -3.15 4.01 -3.91
CA PRO A 135 -4.57 3.87 -3.69
C PRO A 135 -5.03 2.43 -3.86
N SER A 136 -6.03 2.06 -3.10
CA SER A 136 -6.76 0.80 -3.23
C SER A 136 -8.19 0.96 -2.72
N SER A 137 -9.09 0.09 -3.10
CA SER A 137 -10.45 0.06 -2.58
C SER A 137 -10.83 -1.34 -2.14
N ARG A 138 -11.54 -1.43 -1.03
CA ARG A 138 -12.11 -2.66 -0.48
C ARG A 138 -13.57 -2.85 -0.85
N ILE A 139 -14.17 -1.84 -1.46
CA ILE A 139 -15.59 -1.79 -1.84
C ILE A 139 -15.71 -1.52 -3.34
N ASP A 140 -16.94 -1.53 -3.88
CA ASP A 140 -17.18 -1.36 -5.32
C ASP A 140 -16.87 0.05 -5.84
N ILE A 141 -16.83 1.08 -4.96
CA ILE A 141 -16.37 2.41 -5.33
C ILE A 141 -14.86 2.37 -5.58
N LYS A 142 -14.41 2.80 -6.74
CA LYS A 142 -12.99 2.83 -7.09
C LYS A 142 -12.27 3.96 -6.38
N LEU A 143 -11.03 3.73 -5.97
CA LEU A 143 -10.08 4.77 -5.55
C LEU A 143 -8.87 4.72 -6.47
N GLY A 144 -8.49 5.85 -7.06
CA GLY A 144 -7.42 5.93 -8.06
C GLY A 144 -6.67 7.26 -8.04
N LEU A 145 -5.61 7.29 -8.84
CA LEU A 145 -4.83 8.45 -9.27
C LEU A 145 -5.16 8.78 -10.71
#